data_e5dd2867d8efd957dfcf74397a81df4c
#
_entry.id   e5dd2867d8efd957dfcf74397a81df4c
#
_cell.length_a   1.000
_cell.length_b   1.000
_cell.length_c   1.000
_cell.angle_alpha   90.00
_cell.angle_beta   90.00
_cell.angle_gamma   90.00
#
_symmetry.space_group_name_H-M   'P 1'
#
loop_
_entity.id
_entity.type
_entity.pdbx_description
1 polymer ?
#
loop_
_entity_poly.entity_id
_entity_poly.type
_entity_poly.pdbx_seq_one_letter_code
_entity_poly.pdbx_strand_id
1 'polypeptide(L)'
;EINNIKWEVDMSIPNSKDFFENTIEDFDSIVLFSHVKPDGDAYGSSMGLKLALQGLFPEKKCYCVGSYDEPMPENFEKPIKPGELSIDIIKNSLCIITDTGTKARIEDPRALEGKFIVKIDHHAPDDHFGDLEFVDEAKSSCSVIVADMLFASFPVIPANAASAILLGILSDTDGLKLALEADDFYKVGRLIYNGADFYKTYHSISSNSLKDIELNKAILNATKIEGKVIYTVFN
;
A
#
# COMPACT_ATOMS: atom_id res chain seq x y z
N GLU A 1 -21.63 -23.34 -17.52
CA GLU A 1 -21.48 -22.33 -18.62
C GLU A 1 -21.10 -20.94 -18.09
N ILE A 2 -20.26 -20.86 -17.04
CA ILE A 2 -19.71 -19.60 -16.49
C ILE A 2 -18.27 -19.37 -17.00
N ASN A 3 -17.74 -20.24 -17.83
CA ASN A 3 -16.32 -20.29 -18.20
C ASN A 3 -15.89 -19.35 -19.34
N ASN A 4 -16.71 -18.41 -19.78
CA ASN A 4 -16.40 -17.56 -20.93
C ASN A 4 -16.60 -16.04 -20.68
N ILE A 5 -16.66 -15.58 -19.46
CA ILE A 5 -16.53 -14.15 -19.21
C ILE A 5 -15.04 -13.82 -19.24
N LYS A 6 -14.52 -13.47 -20.41
CA LYS A 6 -13.24 -12.76 -20.53
C LYS A 6 -13.46 -11.36 -19.99
N TRP A 7 -13.06 -11.14 -18.78
CA TRP A 7 -12.85 -9.80 -18.25
C TRP A 7 -11.56 -9.26 -18.90
N GLU A 8 -11.68 -8.74 -20.13
CA GLU A 8 -10.65 -7.90 -20.71
C GLU A 8 -10.77 -6.50 -20.08
N VAL A 9 -10.45 -6.40 -18.80
CA VAL A 9 -10.14 -5.13 -18.18
C VAL A 9 -8.69 -4.86 -18.57
N ASP A 10 -8.45 -3.80 -19.31
CA ASP A 10 -7.10 -3.30 -19.54
C ASP A 10 -6.55 -2.82 -18.20
N MET A 11 -5.84 -3.70 -17.51
CA MET A 11 -5.33 -3.49 -16.15
C MET A 11 -3.86 -3.07 -16.15
N SER A 12 -3.31 -2.74 -17.31
CA SER A 12 -1.89 -2.41 -17.41
C SER A 12 -1.67 -0.93 -17.07
N ILE A 13 -1.05 -0.67 -15.94
CA ILE A 13 -0.33 0.59 -15.74
C ILE A 13 0.79 0.60 -16.79
N PRO A 14 0.87 1.63 -17.65
CA PRO A 14 1.90 1.71 -18.66
C PRO A 14 3.28 1.45 -18.07
N ASN A 15 4.10 0.64 -18.73
CA ASN A 15 5.47 0.28 -18.34
C ASN A 15 5.62 -0.63 -17.09
N SER A 16 4.55 -1.12 -16.47
CA SER A 16 4.68 -2.00 -15.28
C SER A 16 5.40 -3.31 -15.60
N LYS A 17 5.18 -3.88 -16.78
CA LYS A 17 5.89 -5.09 -17.22
C LYS A 17 7.38 -4.83 -17.41
N ASP A 18 7.72 -3.73 -18.06
CA ASP A 18 9.11 -3.30 -18.26
C ASP A 18 9.83 -3.03 -16.94
N PHE A 19 9.12 -2.48 -15.96
CA PHE A 19 9.62 -2.29 -14.61
C PHE A 19 10.08 -3.60 -13.97
N PHE A 20 9.25 -4.66 -14.02
CA PHE A 20 9.63 -5.96 -13.44
C PHE A 20 10.67 -6.70 -14.26
N GLU A 21 10.62 -6.64 -15.60
CA GLU A 21 11.53 -7.38 -16.49
C GLU A 21 12.92 -6.73 -16.61
N ASN A 22 13.02 -5.42 -16.46
CA ASN A 22 14.26 -4.68 -16.67
C ASN A 22 14.74 -3.94 -15.43
N THR A 23 13.90 -3.02 -14.84
CA THR A 23 14.37 -2.20 -13.72
C THR A 23 14.67 -3.04 -12.47
N ILE A 24 13.81 -4.00 -12.12
CA ILE A 24 14.05 -4.88 -10.96
C ILE A 24 15.30 -5.76 -11.18
N GLU A 25 15.52 -6.24 -12.39
CA GLU A 25 16.66 -7.11 -12.71
C GLU A 25 18.02 -6.42 -12.49
N ASP A 26 18.12 -5.12 -12.72
CA ASP A 26 19.37 -4.35 -12.64
C ASP A 26 19.87 -4.15 -11.19
N PHE A 27 19.09 -4.53 -10.16
CA PHE A 27 19.45 -4.29 -8.76
C PHE A 27 19.45 -5.58 -7.92
N ASP A 28 20.51 -5.79 -7.15
CA ASP A 28 20.62 -6.90 -6.19
C ASP A 28 19.80 -6.65 -4.91
N SER A 29 19.56 -5.37 -4.60
CA SER A 29 18.80 -4.96 -3.41
C SER A 29 17.76 -3.90 -3.72
N ILE A 30 16.62 -4.03 -3.06
CA ILE A 30 15.45 -3.18 -3.22
C ILE A 30 14.98 -2.75 -1.84
N VAL A 31 14.77 -1.45 -1.65
CA VAL A 31 14.30 -0.89 -0.38
C VAL A 31 13.01 -0.11 -0.62
N LEU A 32 11.98 -0.47 0.13
CA LEU A 32 10.67 0.19 0.04
C LEU A 32 10.47 1.14 1.22
N PHE A 33 9.86 2.27 0.94
CA PHE A 33 9.56 3.35 1.88
C PHE A 33 8.15 3.87 1.67
N SER A 34 7.62 4.58 2.67
CA SER A 34 6.32 5.24 2.61
C SER A 34 6.34 6.59 3.35
N HIS A 35 5.16 7.19 3.54
CA HIS A 35 5.03 8.49 4.20
C HIS A 35 5.11 8.41 5.74
N VAL A 36 5.35 9.58 6.38
CA VAL A 36 5.30 9.74 7.85
C VAL A 36 3.92 9.40 8.40
N LYS A 37 3.87 8.73 9.56
CA LYS A 37 2.63 8.23 10.18
C LYS A 37 1.85 7.36 9.18
N PRO A 38 2.45 6.27 8.72
CA PRO A 38 1.86 5.42 7.70
C PRO A 38 0.55 4.80 8.20
N ASP A 39 -0.42 4.79 7.33
CA ASP A 39 -1.71 4.11 7.48
C ASP A 39 -1.69 2.72 6.84
N GLY A 40 -2.86 2.12 6.69
CA GLY A 40 -2.97 0.79 6.10
C GLY A 40 -2.56 0.73 4.64
N ASP A 41 -2.75 1.82 3.85
CA ASP A 41 -2.36 1.83 2.44
C ASP A 41 -0.85 2.02 2.27
N ALA A 42 -0.23 2.91 3.05
CA ALA A 42 1.22 3.05 3.08
C ALA A 42 1.92 1.72 3.43
N TYR A 43 1.40 1.00 4.44
CA TYR A 43 1.88 -0.33 4.78
C TYR A 43 1.59 -1.35 3.69
N GLY A 44 0.35 -1.41 3.22
CA GLY A 44 -0.11 -2.39 2.25
C GLY A 44 0.64 -2.32 0.92
N SER A 45 0.83 -1.11 0.41
CA SER A 45 1.55 -0.88 -0.84
C SER A 45 3.05 -1.18 -0.70
N SER A 46 3.72 -0.68 0.35
CA SER A 46 5.15 -0.90 0.55
C SER A 46 5.47 -2.35 0.95
N MET A 47 4.88 -2.85 2.04
CA MET A 47 5.16 -4.20 2.53
C MET A 47 4.63 -5.27 1.56
N GLY A 48 3.45 -5.05 0.96
CA GLY A 48 2.88 -5.96 -0.01
C GLY A 48 3.78 -6.13 -1.24
N LEU A 49 4.28 -5.04 -1.79
CA LEU A 49 5.23 -5.09 -2.91
C LEU A 49 6.55 -5.74 -2.48
N LYS A 50 7.08 -5.41 -1.30
CA LYS A 50 8.29 -6.06 -0.75
C LYS A 50 8.13 -7.58 -0.67
N LEU A 51 7.03 -8.05 -0.11
CA LEU A 51 6.77 -9.49 0.04
C LEU A 51 6.55 -10.19 -1.31
N ALA A 52 5.90 -9.50 -2.26
CA ALA A 52 5.74 -10.00 -3.62
C ALA A 52 7.11 -10.16 -4.30
N LEU A 53 7.95 -9.12 -4.27
CA LEU A 53 9.28 -9.15 -4.87
C LEU A 53 10.15 -10.23 -4.24
N GLN A 54 10.13 -10.38 -2.93
CA GLN A 54 10.90 -11.40 -2.23
C GLN A 54 10.49 -12.83 -2.62
N GLY A 55 9.21 -13.06 -2.89
CA GLY A 55 8.72 -14.37 -3.32
C GLY A 55 8.91 -14.66 -4.80
N LEU A 56 8.81 -13.62 -5.66
CA LEU A 56 8.95 -13.71 -7.10
C LEU A 56 10.42 -13.70 -7.57
N PHE A 57 11.29 -13.01 -6.83
CA PHE A 57 12.71 -12.86 -7.10
C PHE A 57 13.53 -13.22 -5.85
N PRO A 58 13.60 -14.51 -5.49
CA PRO A 58 14.19 -14.96 -4.22
C PRO A 58 15.68 -14.67 -4.07
N GLU A 59 16.39 -14.37 -5.16
CA GLU A 59 17.81 -13.95 -5.18
C GLU A 59 17.96 -12.47 -4.78
N LYS A 60 16.92 -11.65 -4.86
CA LYS A 60 16.95 -10.21 -4.52
C LYS A 60 16.80 -9.99 -3.02
N LYS A 61 17.54 -9.02 -2.49
CA LYS A 61 17.42 -8.60 -1.08
C LYS A 61 16.39 -7.50 -0.97
N CYS A 62 15.20 -7.81 -0.43
CA CYS A 62 14.12 -6.86 -0.30
C CYS A 62 13.94 -6.41 1.15
N TYR A 63 13.91 -5.09 1.36
CA TYR A 63 13.72 -4.45 2.65
C TYR A 63 12.50 -3.51 2.59
N CYS A 64 11.80 -3.35 3.71
CA CYS A 64 10.78 -2.32 3.87
C CYS A 64 11.15 -1.50 5.11
N VAL A 65 11.27 -0.19 4.95
CA VAL A 65 11.63 0.75 6.01
C VAL A 65 10.44 1.65 6.29
N GLY A 66 10.07 1.74 7.57
CA GLY A 66 8.95 2.57 8.01
C GLY A 66 8.54 2.25 9.44
N SER A 67 7.50 2.92 9.91
CA SER A 67 6.80 2.60 11.14
C SER A 67 5.38 2.11 10.81
N TYR A 68 4.72 1.51 11.77
CA TYR A 68 3.31 1.18 11.68
C TYR A 68 2.78 0.93 13.10
N ASP A 69 1.97 1.83 13.58
CA ASP A 69 1.50 1.84 14.97
C ASP A 69 0.03 1.35 15.11
N GLU A 70 -0.65 1.10 14.00
CA GLU A 70 -2.03 0.61 14.00
C GLU A 70 -2.13 -0.88 14.33
N PRO A 71 -3.29 -1.38 14.75
CA PRO A 71 -3.49 -2.81 14.95
C PRO A 71 -3.25 -3.58 13.66
N MET A 72 -2.25 -4.47 13.66
CA MET A 72 -1.94 -5.35 12.55
C MET A 72 -2.41 -6.78 12.83
N PRO A 73 -2.80 -7.55 11.80
CA PRO A 73 -2.95 -8.99 11.96
C PRO A 73 -1.66 -9.62 12.49
N GLU A 74 -1.78 -10.60 13.40
CA GLU A 74 -0.64 -11.21 14.12
C GLU A 74 0.49 -11.73 13.22
N ASN A 75 0.18 -12.09 11.98
CA ASN A 75 1.13 -12.70 11.04
C ASN A 75 1.76 -11.69 10.06
N PHE A 76 1.51 -10.39 10.24
CA PHE A 76 2.08 -9.39 9.34
C PHE A 76 3.51 -9.04 9.76
N GLU A 77 4.38 -8.94 8.74
CA GLU A 77 5.78 -8.56 8.95
C GLU A 77 5.89 -7.10 9.36
N LYS A 78 6.78 -6.80 10.33
CA LYS A 78 7.04 -5.41 10.74
C LYS A 78 8.11 -4.78 9.86
N PRO A 79 7.93 -3.52 9.44
CA PRO A 79 8.99 -2.77 8.75
C PRO A 79 10.23 -2.58 9.64
N ILE A 80 11.37 -2.37 9.02
CA ILE A 80 12.60 -1.90 9.68
C ILE A 80 12.38 -0.44 10.06
N LYS A 81 12.70 -0.07 11.29
CA LYS A 81 12.48 1.32 11.73
C LYS A 81 13.33 2.31 10.93
N PRO A 82 12.82 3.54 10.69
CA PRO A 82 13.61 4.60 10.07
C PRO A 82 14.93 4.80 10.80
N GLY A 83 16.03 4.92 10.05
CA GLY A 83 17.37 5.07 10.60
C GLY A 83 18.10 3.76 10.91
N GLU A 84 17.44 2.61 11.01
CA GLU A 84 18.10 1.34 11.36
C GLU A 84 18.76 0.63 10.17
N LEU A 85 18.23 0.78 8.94
CA LEU A 85 18.88 0.21 7.76
C LEU A 85 20.15 1.01 7.41
N SER A 86 21.24 0.30 7.08
CA SER A 86 22.50 0.94 6.68
C SER A 86 22.31 1.84 5.45
N ILE A 87 22.91 3.03 5.51
CA ILE A 87 22.90 3.98 4.37
C ILE A 87 23.62 3.41 3.15
N ASP A 88 24.63 2.56 3.35
CA ASP A 88 25.34 1.93 2.23
C ASP A 88 24.45 0.95 1.46
N ILE A 89 23.52 0.27 2.17
CA ILE A 89 22.51 -0.56 1.49
C ILE A 89 21.59 0.35 0.67
N ILE A 90 21.06 1.42 1.26
CA ILE A 90 20.13 2.34 0.57
C ILE A 90 20.79 2.91 -0.70
N LYS A 91 22.01 3.44 -0.60
CA LYS A 91 22.75 4.06 -1.73
C LYS A 91 23.04 3.12 -2.88
N ASN A 92 23.08 1.82 -2.64
CA ASN A 92 23.32 0.83 -3.68
C ASN A 92 22.05 0.11 -4.15
N SER A 93 20.88 0.49 -3.65
CA SER A 93 19.60 -0.15 -3.93
C SER A 93 18.74 0.64 -4.90
N LEU A 94 17.79 -0.09 -5.50
CA LEU A 94 16.55 0.48 -6.01
C LEU A 94 15.68 0.90 -4.81
N CYS A 95 15.38 2.19 -4.68
CA CYS A 95 14.48 2.71 -3.67
C CYS A 95 13.10 2.95 -4.25
N ILE A 96 12.08 2.27 -3.73
CA ILE A 96 10.69 2.41 -4.15
C ILE A 96 9.94 3.14 -3.05
N ILE A 97 9.35 4.29 -3.36
CA ILE A 97 8.59 5.10 -2.42
C ILE A 97 7.12 5.01 -2.81
N THR A 98 6.31 4.43 -1.92
CA THR A 98 4.89 4.22 -2.17
C THR A 98 4.04 5.20 -1.35
N ASP A 99 2.85 5.52 -1.86
CA ASP A 99 1.82 6.28 -1.17
C ASP A 99 2.33 7.61 -0.57
N THR A 100 3.08 8.37 -1.38
CA THR A 100 3.74 9.58 -0.89
C THR A 100 3.71 10.68 -1.95
N GLY A 101 2.81 11.66 -1.80
CA GLY A 101 2.63 12.74 -2.75
C GLY A 101 3.84 13.69 -2.85
N THR A 102 4.54 13.95 -1.73
CA THR A 102 5.66 14.92 -1.68
C THR A 102 6.87 14.38 -0.94
N LYS A 103 8.08 14.83 -1.33
CA LYS A 103 9.35 14.50 -0.67
C LYS A 103 9.34 14.77 0.84
N ALA A 104 8.68 15.85 1.24
CA ALA A 104 8.62 16.28 2.65
C ALA A 104 7.86 15.29 3.54
N ARG A 105 7.04 14.42 2.95
CA ARG A 105 6.29 13.40 3.68
C ARG A 105 6.98 12.05 3.76
N ILE A 106 8.09 11.84 3.07
CA ILE A 106 8.83 10.57 3.14
C ILE A 106 9.31 10.37 4.58
N GLU A 107 8.96 9.22 5.19
CA GLU A 107 9.26 8.96 6.60
C GLU A 107 10.77 8.85 6.87
N ASP A 108 11.49 8.18 6.01
CA ASP A 108 12.96 8.14 6.05
C ASP A 108 13.53 8.86 4.82
N PRO A 109 13.94 10.14 4.95
CA PRO A 109 14.39 10.94 3.81
C PRO A 109 15.64 10.38 3.11
N ARG A 110 16.35 9.42 3.73
CA ARG A 110 17.48 8.72 3.11
C ARG A 110 17.06 7.89 1.90
N ALA A 111 15.74 7.63 1.74
CA ALA A 111 15.18 7.01 0.53
C ALA A 111 15.60 7.74 -0.76
N LEU A 112 15.77 9.06 -0.69
CA LEU A 112 16.20 9.89 -1.82
C LEU A 112 17.70 9.79 -2.14
N GLU A 113 18.48 9.03 -1.36
CA GLU A 113 19.89 8.73 -1.63
C GLU A 113 20.08 7.41 -2.39
N GLY A 114 18.98 6.72 -2.74
CA GLY A 114 18.99 5.48 -3.53
C GLY A 114 19.66 5.64 -4.88
N LYS A 115 20.21 4.55 -5.41
CA LYS A 115 20.87 4.54 -6.73
C LYS A 115 19.88 4.81 -7.88
N PHE A 116 18.64 4.42 -7.72
CA PHE A 116 17.51 4.69 -8.59
C PHE A 116 16.26 4.80 -7.76
N ILE A 117 15.40 5.76 -8.03
CA ILE A 117 14.23 6.07 -7.24
C ILE A 117 12.96 5.84 -8.07
N VAL A 118 12.06 5.03 -7.55
CA VAL A 118 10.73 4.82 -8.13
C VAL A 118 9.67 5.38 -7.20
N LYS A 119 8.74 6.16 -7.73
CA LYS A 119 7.54 6.63 -7.03
C LYS A 119 6.34 5.81 -7.51
N ILE A 120 5.53 5.30 -6.57
CA ILE A 120 4.23 4.67 -6.84
C ILE A 120 3.20 5.36 -5.96
N ASP A 121 2.22 6.05 -6.54
CA ASP A 121 1.34 6.93 -5.76
C ASP A 121 -0.03 7.12 -6.42
N HIS A 122 -1.05 7.36 -5.60
CA HIS A 122 -2.40 7.70 -6.07
C HIS A 122 -2.82 9.13 -5.71
N HIS A 123 -1.96 9.91 -5.08
CA HIS A 123 -2.21 11.31 -4.78
C HIS A 123 -1.97 12.21 -6.00
N ALA A 124 -2.50 13.44 -5.95
CA ALA A 124 -2.22 14.46 -6.96
C ALA A 124 -0.70 14.66 -7.12
N PRO A 125 -0.17 14.78 -8.36
CA PRO A 125 1.27 14.82 -8.62
C PRO A 125 1.89 16.19 -8.31
N ASP A 126 1.85 16.60 -7.05
CA ASP A 126 2.36 17.91 -6.60
C ASP A 126 3.90 17.99 -6.59
N ASP A 127 4.59 16.84 -6.50
CA ASP A 127 6.05 16.80 -6.42
C ASP A 127 6.59 15.58 -7.19
N HIS A 128 7.44 15.85 -8.19
CA HIS A 128 8.12 14.85 -9.00
C HIS A 128 9.51 14.58 -8.44
N PHE A 129 9.76 13.37 -7.96
CA PHE A 129 11.03 13.01 -7.33
C PHE A 129 11.57 11.62 -7.71
N GLY A 130 10.79 10.82 -8.41
CA GLY A 130 11.22 9.52 -8.93
C GLY A 130 11.99 9.67 -10.24
N ASP A 131 13.01 8.82 -10.45
CA ASP A 131 13.59 8.59 -11.77
C ASP A 131 12.58 7.89 -12.70
N LEU A 132 11.65 7.13 -12.08
CA LEU A 132 10.49 6.52 -12.72
C LEU A 132 9.28 6.72 -11.79
N GLU A 133 8.12 7.08 -12.34
CA GLU A 133 6.91 7.33 -11.57
C GLU A 133 5.71 6.59 -12.14
N PHE A 134 4.97 5.92 -11.25
CA PHE A 134 3.68 5.30 -11.51
C PHE A 134 2.63 6.01 -10.65
N VAL A 135 2.00 7.03 -11.19
CA VAL A 135 1.03 7.86 -10.46
C VAL A 135 -0.32 7.82 -11.19
N ASP A 136 -1.37 7.47 -10.47
CA ASP A 136 -2.73 7.42 -10.99
C ASP A 136 -3.75 7.88 -9.92
N GLU A 137 -4.19 9.14 -10.01
CA GLU A 137 -5.18 9.76 -9.10
C GLU A 137 -6.59 9.16 -9.20
N ALA A 138 -6.87 8.40 -10.27
CA ALA A 138 -8.17 7.74 -10.43
C ALA A 138 -8.29 6.47 -9.60
N LYS A 139 -7.19 5.96 -9.07
CA LYS A 139 -7.19 4.74 -8.26
C LYS A 139 -7.60 5.03 -6.81
N SER A 140 -8.32 4.10 -6.22
CA SER A 140 -8.83 4.21 -4.85
C SER A 140 -7.76 4.13 -3.76
N SER A 141 -6.57 3.58 -4.09
CA SER A 141 -5.43 3.47 -3.18
C SER A 141 -4.13 3.17 -3.95
N CYS A 142 -2.98 3.44 -3.33
CA CYS A 142 -1.67 3.03 -3.85
C CYS A 142 -1.55 1.50 -3.92
N SER A 143 -2.16 0.78 -2.99
CA SER A 143 -2.23 -0.69 -3.00
C SER A 143 -2.99 -1.25 -4.21
N VAL A 144 -3.98 -0.53 -4.75
CA VAL A 144 -4.63 -0.89 -6.02
C VAL A 144 -3.64 -0.78 -7.17
N ILE A 145 -2.82 0.28 -7.22
CA ILE A 145 -1.78 0.45 -8.23
C ILE A 145 -0.76 -0.70 -8.17
N VAL A 146 -0.29 -1.03 -6.96
CA VAL A 146 0.64 -2.15 -6.74
C VAL A 146 0.02 -3.48 -7.20
N ALA A 147 -1.27 -3.71 -6.90
CA ALA A 147 -1.99 -4.90 -7.37
C ALA A 147 -2.07 -4.95 -8.90
N ASP A 148 -2.37 -3.81 -9.56
CA ASP A 148 -2.40 -3.71 -11.02
C ASP A 148 -1.05 -4.06 -11.64
N MET A 149 0.02 -3.46 -11.14
CA MET A 149 1.38 -3.72 -11.61
C MET A 149 1.75 -5.20 -11.50
N LEU A 150 1.51 -5.79 -10.33
CA LEU A 150 1.82 -7.20 -10.08
C LEU A 150 0.97 -8.13 -10.96
N PHE A 151 -0.32 -7.89 -11.04
CA PHE A 151 -1.22 -8.75 -11.80
C PHE A 151 -1.11 -8.61 -13.32
N ALA A 152 -0.54 -7.51 -13.82
CA ALA A 152 -0.18 -7.38 -15.23
C ALA A 152 0.98 -8.29 -15.62
N SER A 153 1.87 -8.62 -14.68
CA SER A 153 3.10 -9.38 -14.95
C SER A 153 3.06 -10.81 -14.41
N PHE A 154 2.34 -11.03 -13.30
CA PHE A 154 2.34 -12.31 -12.57
C PHE A 154 0.91 -12.83 -12.37
N PRO A 155 0.61 -14.06 -12.82
CA PRO A 155 -0.71 -14.67 -12.59
C PRO A 155 -0.96 -14.98 -11.12
N VAL A 156 0.10 -15.26 -10.35
CA VAL A 156 0.07 -15.65 -8.94
C VAL A 156 1.14 -14.87 -8.17
N ILE A 157 0.77 -14.38 -6.99
CA ILE A 157 1.67 -13.72 -6.04
C ILE A 157 1.62 -14.42 -4.68
N PRO A 158 2.62 -14.26 -3.80
CA PRO A 158 2.62 -14.86 -2.46
C PRO A 158 1.41 -14.44 -1.62
N ALA A 159 0.85 -15.36 -0.84
CA ALA A 159 -0.35 -15.11 -0.03
C ALA A 159 -0.16 -14.01 1.05
N ASN A 160 1.04 -13.90 1.62
CA ASN A 160 1.38 -12.83 2.56
C ASN A 160 1.44 -11.46 1.87
N ALA A 161 1.96 -11.38 0.65
CA ALA A 161 1.91 -10.18 -0.17
C ALA A 161 0.46 -9.80 -0.50
N ALA A 162 -0.34 -10.78 -0.94
CA ALA A 162 -1.76 -10.57 -1.23
C ALA A 162 -2.53 -10.04 -0.01
N SER A 163 -2.23 -10.56 1.20
CA SER A 163 -2.88 -10.10 2.44
C SER A 163 -2.48 -8.66 2.82
N ALA A 164 -1.20 -8.30 2.64
CA ALA A 164 -0.74 -6.94 2.91
C ALA A 164 -1.36 -5.93 1.93
N ILE A 165 -1.38 -6.23 0.64
CA ILE A 165 -2.02 -5.38 -0.39
C ILE A 165 -3.52 -5.23 -0.10
N LEU A 166 -4.20 -6.32 0.29
CA LEU A 166 -5.61 -6.29 0.67
C LEU A 166 -5.85 -5.35 1.86
N LEU A 167 -4.95 -5.33 2.86
CA LEU A 167 -5.06 -4.40 3.99
C LEU A 167 -5.07 -2.95 3.51
N GLY A 168 -4.16 -2.58 2.60
CA GLY A 168 -4.11 -1.23 2.05
C GLY A 168 -5.40 -0.85 1.31
N ILE A 169 -5.89 -1.71 0.43
CA ILE A 169 -7.15 -1.45 -0.29
C ILE A 169 -8.31 -1.26 0.68
N LEU A 170 -8.42 -2.11 1.69
CA LEU A 170 -9.50 -2.02 2.68
C LEU A 170 -9.39 -0.77 3.56
N SER A 171 -8.18 -0.35 3.88
CA SER A 171 -7.92 0.87 4.67
C SER A 171 -8.46 2.11 3.96
N ASP A 172 -8.02 2.37 2.75
CA ASP A 172 -8.38 3.57 2.00
C ASP A 172 -9.82 3.60 1.50
N THR A 173 -10.41 2.42 1.34
CA THR A 173 -11.80 2.31 0.88
C THR A 173 -12.83 2.18 2.01
N ASP A 174 -12.45 2.38 3.27
CA ASP A 174 -13.31 2.13 4.46
C ASP A 174 -14.00 0.75 4.36
N GLY A 175 -13.20 -0.29 4.11
CA GLY A 175 -13.71 -1.66 3.95
C GLY A 175 -14.56 -1.85 2.68
N LEU A 176 -14.20 -1.21 1.57
CA LEU A 176 -14.86 -1.19 0.26
C LEU A 176 -16.14 -0.33 0.19
N LYS A 177 -16.48 0.45 1.20
CA LYS A 177 -17.60 1.39 1.14
C LYS A 177 -17.33 2.56 0.19
N LEU A 178 -16.06 2.93 0.06
CA LEU A 178 -15.57 4.00 -0.81
C LEU A 178 -14.89 3.45 -2.08
N ALA A 179 -15.09 2.17 -2.42
CA ALA A 179 -14.60 1.61 -3.67
C ALA A 179 -15.19 2.38 -4.86
N LEU A 180 -14.30 2.86 -5.74
CA LEU A 180 -14.68 3.77 -6.82
C LEU A 180 -15.25 3.02 -8.03
N GLU A 181 -14.75 1.80 -8.29
CA GLU A 181 -15.04 1.05 -9.49
C GLU A 181 -15.22 -0.46 -9.25
N ALA A 182 -15.86 -1.15 -10.19
CA ALA A 182 -15.96 -2.62 -10.17
C ALA A 182 -14.59 -3.31 -10.18
N ASP A 183 -13.58 -2.63 -10.69
CA ASP A 183 -12.20 -3.09 -10.75
C ASP A 183 -11.57 -3.27 -9.36
N ASP A 184 -11.90 -2.43 -8.37
CA ASP A 184 -11.47 -2.61 -6.98
C ASP A 184 -11.93 -3.97 -6.41
N PHE A 185 -13.20 -4.32 -6.64
CA PHE A 185 -13.75 -5.62 -6.23
C PHE A 185 -13.10 -6.79 -6.95
N TYR A 186 -12.78 -6.62 -8.24
CA TYR A 186 -12.07 -7.64 -9.00
C TYR A 186 -10.66 -7.89 -8.43
N LYS A 187 -9.92 -6.84 -8.09
CA LYS A 187 -8.59 -6.97 -7.46
C LYS A 187 -8.67 -7.64 -6.09
N VAL A 188 -9.63 -7.23 -5.27
CA VAL A 188 -9.89 -7.90 -3.97
C VAL A 188 -10.18 -9.39 -4.18
N GLY A 189 -11.02 -9.74 -5.16
CA GLY A 189 -11.29 -11.14 -5.52
C GLY A 189 -10.02 -11.89 -5.95
N ARG A 190 -9.15 -11.26 -6.75
CA ARG A 190 -7.85 -11.86 -7.14
C ARG A 190 -6.90 -12.02 -5.96
N LEU A 191 -6.84 -11.06 -5.05
CA LEU A 191 -6.01 -11.15 -3.84
C LEU A 191 -6.48 -12.31 -2.94
N ILE A 192 -7.79 -12.46 -2.75
CA ILE A 192 -8.37 -13.60 -2.03
C ILE A 192 -8.03 -14.92 -2.73
N TYR A 193 -8.14 -14.97 -4.06
CA TYR A 193 -7.76 -16.15 -4.84
C TYR A 193 -6.27 -16.51 -4.66
N ASN A 194 -5.40 -15.52 -4.46
CA ASN A 194 -3.98 -15.69 -4.15
C ASN A 194 -3.72 -16.00 -2.66
N GLY A 195 -4.76 -16.23 -1.86
CA GLY A 195 -4.65 -16.69 -0.47
C GLY A 195 -4.68 -15.56 0.57
N ALA A 196 -5.08 -14.34 0.21
CA ALA A 196 -5.33 -13.31 1.21
C ALA A 196 -6.47 -13.70 2.14
N ASP A 197 -6.26 -13.57 3.46
CA ASP A 197 -7.29 -13.81 4.47
C ASP A 197 -8.16 -12.56 4.66
N PHE A 198 -9.21 -12.44 3.84
CA PHE A 198 -10.12 -11.30 3.89
C PHE A 198 -10.72 -11.09 5.28
N TYR A 199 -11.14 -12.16 5.95
CA TYR A 199 -11.80 -12.04 7.24
C TYR A 199 -10.87 -11.45 8.31
N LYS A 200 -9.64 -11.98 8.42
CA LYS A 200 -8.67 -11.47 9.39
C LYS A 200 -8.24 -10.03 9.06
N THR A 201 -7.99 -9.76 7.78
CA THR A 201 -7.56 -8.42 7.33
C THR A 201 -8.67 -7.38 7.58
N TYR A 202 -9.91 -7.68 7.20
CA TYR A 202 -11.05 -6.80 7.45
C TYR A 202 -11.29 -6.58 8.95
N HIS A 203 -11.17 -7.65 9.75
CA HIS A 203 -11.40 -7.56 11.19
C HIS A 203 -10.35 -6.70 11.89
N SER A 204 -9.10 -6.67 11.41
CA SER A 204 -8.04 -5.84 12.01
C SER A 204 -8.32 -4.34 11.87
N ILE A 205 -8.87 -3.89 10.74
CA ILE A 205 -9.21 -2.48 10.51
C ILE A 205 -10.57 -2.07 11.06
N SER A 206 -11.50 -3.03 11.23
CA SER A 206 -12.87 -2.76 11.72
C SER A 206 -13.02 -2.92 13.22
N SER A 207 -12.00 -3.42 13.92
CA SER A 207 -12.04 -3.64 15.37
C SER A 207 -11.80 -2.33 16.12
N ASN A 208 -12.72 -1.97 17.00
CA ASN A 208 -12.54 -0.84 17.89
C ASN A 208 -11.81 -1.30 19.17
N SER A 209 -10.74 -0.62 19.54
CA SER A 209 -10.13 -0.77 20.86
C SER A 209 -11.04 -0.16 21.94
N LEU A 210 -10.80 -0.49 23.21
CA LEU A 210 -11.51 0.17 24.32
C LEU A 210 -11.33 1.70 24.28
N LYS A 211 -10.16 2.19 23.87
CA LYS A 211 -9.91 3.63 23.72
C LYS A 211 -10.78 4.25 22.63
N ASP A 212 -10.94 3.54 21.48
CA ASP A 212 -11.79 4.02 20.39
C ASP A 212 -13.25 4.08 20.83
N ILE A 213 -13.71 3.08 21.60
CA ILE A 213 -15.06 3.06 22.16
C ILE A 213 -15.27 4.23 23.14
N GLU A 214 -14.29 4.49 24.02
CA GLU A 214 -14.34 5.62 24.96
C GLU A 214 -14.32 6.96 24.22
N LEU A 215 -13.47 7.11 23.20
CA LEU A 215 -13.42 8.30 22.35
C LEU A 215 -14.73 8.51 21.59
N ASN A 216 -15.26 7.49 20.95
CA ASN A 216 -16.54 7.57 20.24
C ASN A 216 -17.69 7.95 21.19
N LYS A 217 -17.72 7.40 22.41
CA LYS A 217 -18.68 7.80 23.44
C LYS A 217 -18.52 9.28 23.83
N ALA A 218 -17.30 9.76 23.99
CA ALA A 218 -17.04 11.16 24.31
C ALA A 218 -17.48 12.09 23.15
N ILE A 219 -17.19 11.72 21.91
CA ILE A 219 -17.62 12.43 20.70
C ILE A 219 -19.14 12.52 20.66
N LEU A 220 -19.83 11.40 20.78
CA LEU A 220 -21.30 11.35 20.74
C LEU A 220 -21.94 12.20 21.86
N ASN A 221 -21.38 12.15 23.07
CA ASN A 221 -21.87 12.95 24.20
C ASN A 221 -21.65 14.46 24.02
N ALA A 222 -20.60 14.86 23.33
CA ALA A 222 -20.29 16.26 23.04
C ALA A 222 -20.94 16.78 21.75
N THR A 223 -21.58 15.90 20.96
CA THR A 223 -22.20 16.25 19.69
C THR A 223 -23.41 17.14 19.87
N LYS A 224 -23.49 18.21 19.10
CA LYS A 224 -24.60 19.15 19.03
C LYS A 224 -25.24 19.09 17.65
N ILE A 225 -26.56 19.28 17.63
CA ILE A 225 -27.33 19.29 16.39
C ILE A 225 -28.04 20.65 16.32
N GLU A 226 -27.72 21.42 15.28
CA GLU A 226 -28.34 22.72 15.00
C GLU A 226 -28.89 22.72 13.57
N GLY A 227 -30.21 22.56 13.45
CA GLY A 227 -30.86 22.43 12.14
C GLY A 227 -30.39 21.19 11.37
N LYS A 228 -29.65 21.39 10.29
CA LYS A 228 -29.05 20.31 9.46
C LYS A 228 -27.55 20.09 9.73
N VAL A 229 -26.99 20.83 10.67
CA VAL A 229 -25.55 20.75 11.00
C VAL A 229 -25.38 19.91 12.27
N ILE A 230 -24.47 18.94 12.20
CA ILE A 230 -24.04 18.12 13.34
C ILE A 230 -22.57 18.44 13.57
N TYR A 231 -22.19 18.84 14.78
CA TYR A 231 -20.81 19.18 15.11
C TYR A 231 -20.43 18.81 16.54
N THR A 232 -19.13 18.61 16.74
CA THR A 232 -18.52 18.36 18.06
C THR A 232 -17.33 19.30 18.20
N VAL A 233 -17.22 19.96 19.37
CA VAL A 233 -16.09 20.82 19.69
C VAL A 233 -15.28 20.17 20.80
N PHE A 234 -13.99 19.95 20.54
CA PHE A 234 -13.03 19.50 21.53
C PHE A 234 -12.21 20.71 22.01
N ASN A 235 -12.02 20.81 23.31
CA ASN A 235 -11.16 21.82 23.96
C ASN A 235 -9.82 21.16 24.34
#